data_7f3a2fb0588067e0e6e6bb519b7e99a7
#
_entry.id   7f3a2fb0588067e0e6e6bb519b7e99a7
#
_cell.length_a   1.000
_cell.length_b   1.000
_cell.length_c   1.000
_cell.angle_alpha   90.00
_cell.angle_beta   90.00
_cell.angle_gamma   90.00
#
_symmetry.space_group_name_H-M   'P 1'
#
loop_
_entity.id
_entity.type
_entity.pdbx_description
1 polymer ?
#
loop_
_entity_poly.entity_id
_entity_poly.type
_entity_poly.pdbx_seq_one_letter_code
_entity_poly.pdbx_strand_id
1 'polypeptide(L)'
;MNEINKSRMKLSQIRALVAVADYGNFSEAALQLEVSQSAISHAIASFEEELGVVLLARGRYGARLTPVGERVTAHARKLLQLLEAMEKEANLEKGLQGGNVRVACFRSVATHILPTAIARFRACFPNITVSIVDGDDYSRVGDALRAGYADIGFIYLPAGNEFETWEILRDDYVLLLPPTTNLSSAKVTWKQLATYPLIISSGIPCNEWIRKYLVIAEYPLNIAYEIKEDSTIVSMVEQGLGAAILPRLAAEPVPTGVRVCSLPAPLERVIGVAVLANALHTPAVYAFLDAIRNTGRFAAKAAV
;
A
#
# COMPACT_ATOMS: atom_id res chain seq x y z
N MET A 1 9.30 -45.34 9.56
CA MET A 1 9.41 -44.71 10.89
C MET A 1 10.62 -43.78 10.92
N ASN A 2 10.31 -42.51 10.97
CA ASN A 2 11.06 -41.29 11.30
C ASN A 2 12.07 -40.73 10.29
N GLU A 3 11.57 -40.12 9.21
CA GLU A 3 12.33 -39.10 8.45
C GLU A 3 12.10 -37.66 8.95
N ILE A 4 11.26 -37.43 9.96
CA ILE A 4 10.90 -36.08 10.46
C ILE A 4 12.07 -35.37 11.20
N ASN A 5 13.18 -36.06 11.50
CA ASN A 5 14.20 -35.53 12.42
C ASN A 5 15.57 -35.27 11.76
N LYS A 6 15.65 -34.97 10.45
CA LYS A 6 16.94 -34.71 9.79
C LYS A 6 17.26 -33.23 9.55
N SER A 7 16.27 -32.32 9.62
CA SER A 7 16.57 -30.91 9.47
C SER A 7 16.91 -30.27 10.81
N ARG A 8 18.16 -29.75 10.92
CA ARG A 8 18.61 -28.98 12.09
C ARG A 8 18.23 -27.50 12.01
N MET A 9 17.61 -27.08 10.91
CA MET A 9 17.22 -25.69 10.66
C MET A 9 16.25 -25.18 11.71
N LYS A 10 16.54 -24.00 12.26
CA LYS A 10 15.71 -23.34 13.28
C LYS A 10 14.90 -22.22 12.67
N LEU A 11 13.70 -22.02 13.17
CA LEU A 11 12.83 -20.93 12.73
C LEU A 11 13.48 -19.55 12.93
N SER A 12 14.29 -19.38 13.97
CA SER A 12 15.05 -18.15 14.21
C SER A 12 16.07 -17.84 13.10
N GLN A 13 16.68 -18.85 12.49
CA GLN A 13 17.61 -18.67 11.37
C GLN A 13 16.85 -18.22 10.11
N ILE A 14 15.68 -18.81 9.88
CA ILE A 14 14.80 -18.45 8.74
C ILE A 14 14.31 -17.02 8.88
N ARG A 15 13.84 -16.61 10.08
CA ARG A 15 13.44 -15.24 10.37
C ARG A 15 14.59 -14.25 10.19
N ALA A 16 15.79 -14.59 10.66
CA ALA A 16 16.99 -13.77 10.52
C ALA A 16 17.34 -13.54 9.03
N LEU A 17 17.29 -14.60 8.19
CA LEU A 17 17.58 -14.49 6.77
C LEU A 17 16.59 -13.54 6.08
N VAL A 18 15.29 -13.74 6.31
CA VAL A 18 14.25 -12.92 5.70
C VAL A 18 14.39 -11.46 6.14
N ALA A 19 14.59 -11.20 7.44
CA ALA A 19 14.76 -9.84 7.94
C ALA A 19 16.00 -9.14 7.34
N VAL A 20 17.16 -9.83 7.25
CA VAL A 20 18.35 -9.23 6.61
C VAL A 20 18.12 -8.98 5.12
N ALA A 21 17.38 -9.85 4.45
CA ALA A 21 17.03 -9.68 3.04
C ALA A 21 16.12 -8.46 2.81
N ASP A 22 15.15 -8.23 3.71
CA ASP A 22 14.17 -7.15 3.58
C ASP A 22 14.76 -5.77 3.95
N TYR A 23 15.60 -5.72 4.99
CA TYR A 23 16.18 -4.45 5.48
C TYR A 23 17.58 -4.14 4.92
N GLY A 24 18.22 -5.09 4.23
CA GLY A 24 19.51 -4.90 3.59
C GLY A 24 20.71 -4.80 4.54
N ASN A 25 20.50 -4.86 5.86
CA ASN A 25 21.58 -4.83 6.86
C ASN A 25 21.23 -5.58 8.15
N PHE A 26 22.27 -6.01 8.87
CA PHE A 26 22.16 -6.83 10.09
C PHE A 26 21.65 -6.03 11.30
N SER A 27 21.93 -4.74 11.38
CA SER A 27 21.54 -3.91 12.53
C SER A 27 20.05 -3.60 12.49
N GLU A 28 19.53 -3.26 11.33
CA GLU A 28 18.10 -2.99 11.13
C GLU A 28 17.28 -4.28 11.34
N ALA A 29 17.73 -5.40 10.76
CA ALA A 29 17.11 -6.70 10.98
C ALA A 29 17.07 -7.09 12.46
N ALA A 30 18.12 -6.78 13.22
CA ALA A 30 18.20 -7.04 14.66
C ALA A 30 17.19 -6.18 15.44
N LEU A 31 17.05 -4.90 15.08
CA LEU A 31 16.07 -3.98 15.66
C LEU A 31 14.65 -4.50 15.45
N GLN A 32 14.33 -4.90 14.23
CA GLN A 32 13.00 -5.40 13.85
C GLN A 32 12.63 -6.74 14.53
N LEU A 33 13.60 -7.57 14.79
CA LEU A 33 13.39 -8.86 15.47
C LEU A 33 13.59 -8.78 16.98
N GLU A 34 13.85 -7.58 17.53
CA GLU A 34 14.07 -7.32 18.97
C GLU A 34 15.18 -8.20 19.57
N VAL A 35 16.26 -8.40 18.81
CA VAL A 35 17.44 -9.18 19.22
C VAL A 35 18.73 -8.41 19.00
N SER A 36 19.86 -8.93 19.49
CA SER A 36 21.15 -8.30 19.22
C SER A 36 21.63 -8.58 17.78
N GLN A 37 22.39 -7.65 17.20
CA GLN A 37 23.00 -7.82 15.88
C GLN A 37 23.92 -9.05 15.83
N SER A 38 24.60 -9.39 16.95
CA SER A 38 25.40 -10.61 17.05
C SER A 38 24.56 -11.87 16.97
N ALA A 39 23.33 -11.87 17.52
CA ALA A 39 22.39 -12.99 17.40
C ALA A 39 21.96 -13.22 15.94
N ILE A 40 21.65 -12.16 15.21
CA ILE A 40 21.35 -12.25 13.76
C ILE A 40 22.56 -12.79 12.99
N SER A 41 23.76 -12.25 13.25
CA SER A 41 24.98 -12.69 12.56
C SER A 41 25.27 -14.17 12.81
N HIS A 42 25.10 -14.64 14.05
CA HIS A 42 25.28 -16.03 14.42
C HIS A 42 24.21 -16.94 13.78
N ALA A 43 22.94 -16.51 13.78
CA ALA A 43 21.85 -17.26 13.17
C ALA A 43 22.09 -17.48 11.67
N ILE A 44 22.52 -16.44 10.94
CA ILE A 44 22.86 -16.52 9.53
C ILE A 44 24.06 -17.43 9.28
N ALA A 45 25.15 -17.24 10.02
CA ALA A 45 26.36 -18.07 9.86
C ALA A 45 26.05 -19.55 10.09
N SER A 46 25.31 -19.88 11.15
CA SER A 46 24.89 -21.25 11.45
C SER A 46 23.96 -21.82 10.35
N PHE A 47 23.10 -20.97 9.75
CA PHE A 47 22.21 -21.38 8.66
C PHE A 47 23.00 -21.69 7.38
N GLU A 48 23.98 -20.84 7.02
CA GLU A 48 24.87 -21.05 5.89
C GLU A 48 25.72 -22.33 6.06
N GLU A 49 26.21 -22.58 7.28
CA GLU A 49 26.96 -23.80 7.63
C GLU A 49 26.09 -25.05 7.46
N GLU A 50 24.86 -25.05 7.96
CA GLU A 50 23.93 -26.17 7.83
C GLU A 50 23.53 -26.47 6.37
N LEU A 51 23.39 -25.42 5.55
CA LEU A 51 23.07 -25.58 4.13
C LEU A 51 24.29 -25.82 3.24
N GLY A 52 25.50 -25.56 3.77
CA GLY A 52 26.76 -25.68 3.03
C GLY A 52 26.94 -24.67 1.92
N VAL A 53 26.20 -23.53 1.97
CA VAL A 53 26.22 -22.47 0.95
C VAL A 53 26.14 -21.08 1.57
N VAL A 54 26.77 -20.10 0.91
CA VAL A 54 26.71 -18.69 1.32
C VAL A 54 25.42 -18.08 0.78
N LEU A 55 24.58 -17.56 1.67
CA LEU A 55 23.30 -16.95 1.33
C LEU A 55 23.39 -15.43 1.19
N LEU A 56 24.32 -14.79 1.95
CA LEU A 56 24.50 -13.35 1.99
C LEU A 56 25.94 -12.96 1.66
N ALA A 57 26.12 -12.12 0.67
CA ALA A 57 27.37 -11.43 0.39
C ALA A 57 27.44 -10.16 1.26
N ARG A 58 28.50 -10.06 2.09
CA ARG A 58 28.76 -8.88 2.92
C ARG A 58 29.54 -7.86 2.11
N GLY A 59 29.06 -6.63 2.05
CA GLY A 59 29.68 -5.54 1.34
C GLY A 59 29.78 -4.26 2.17
N ARG A 60 30.49 -3.27 1.64
CA ARG A 60 30.72 -1.97 2.30
C ARG A 60 29.43 -1.19 2.60
N TYR A 61 28.33 -1.56 1.95
CA TYR A 61 27.01 -0.89 2.02
C TYR A 61 25.90 -1.81 2.54
N GLY A 62 26.23 -2.88 3.27
CA GLY A 62 25.24 -3.79 3.86
C GLY A 62 25.36 -5.23 3.39
N ALA A 63 24.27 -5.97 3.47
CA ALA A 63 24.17 -7.37 3.06
C ALA A 63 23.32 -7.50 1.80
N ARG A 64 23.75 -8.32 0.86
CA ARG A 64 22.99 -8.65 -0.36
C ARG A 64 22.85 -10.15 -0.48
N LEU A 65 21.70 -10.61 -0.94
CA LEU A 65 21.51 -12.03 -1.24
C LEU A 65 22.40 -12.48 -2.39
N THR A 66 22.95 -13.69 -2.26
CA THR A 66 23.52 -14.40 -3.40
C THR A 66 22.41 -14.99 -4.26
N PRO A 67 22.67 -15.43 -5.50
CA PRO A 67 21.63 -16.07 -6.34
C PRO A 67 21.00 -17.32 -5.69
N VAL A 68 21.77 -18.06 -4.85
CA VAL A 68 21.20 -19.16 -4.06
C VAL A 68 20.44 -18.60 -2.85
N GLY A 69 20.93 -17.51 -2.25
CA GLY A 69 20.28 -16.82 -1.15
C GLY A 69 18.88 -16.32 -1.54
N GLU A 70 18.70 -15.76 -2.75
CA GLU A 70 17.39 -15.34 -3.26
C GLU A 70 16.38 -16.50 -3.31
N ARG A 71 16.81 -17.64 -3.87
CA ARG A 71 15.95 -18.83 -3.95
C ARG A 71 15.60 -19.38 -2.57
N VAL A 72 16.59 -19.47 -1.67
CA VAL A 72 16.37 -19.94 -0.29
C VAL A 72 15.47 -18.97 0.47
N THR A 73 15.66 -17.66 0.32
CA THR A 73 14.80 -16.63 0.94
C THR A 73 13.36 -16.72 0.44
N ALA A 74 13.15 -17.01 -0.85
CA ALA A 74 11.81 -17.23 -1.38
C ALA A 74 11.10 -18.43 -0.71
N HIS A 75 11.82 -19.53 -0.45
CA HIS A 75 11.28 -20.66 0.30
C HIS A 75 11.10 -20.32 1.79
N ALA A 76 12.01 -19.56 2.39
CA ALA A 76 11.94 -19.10 3.77
C ALA A 76 10.66 -18.25 4.00
N ARG A 77 10.35 -17.34 3.09
CA ARG A 77 9.08 -16.54 3.13
C ARG A 77 7.85 -17.42 3.07
N LYS A 78 7.80 -18.41 2.18
CA LYS A 78 6.68 -19.37 2.10
C LYS A 78 6.51 -20.17 3.40
N LEU A 79 7.60 -20.57 4.04
CA LEU A 79 7.56 -21.27 5.31
C LEU A 79 7.00 -20.39 6.42
N LEU A 80 7.42 -19.13 6.50
CA LEU A 80 6.85 -18.16 7.46
C LEU A 80 5.37 -17.92 7.21
N GLN A 81 4.93 -17.86 5.95
CA GLN A 81 3.51 -17.77 5.59
C GLN A 81 2.71 -18.99 6.07
N LEU A 82 3.27 -20.20 5.94
CA LEU A 82 2.63 -21.42 6.44
C LEU A 82 2.51 -21.42 7.97
N LEU A 83 3.50 -20.92 8.69
CA LEU A 83 3.41 -20.75 10.14
C LEU A 83 2.30 -19.77 10.54
N GLU A 84 2.21 -18.63 9.86
CA GLU A 84 1.10 -17.70 10.06
C GLU A 84 -0.26 -18.35 9.74
N ALA A 85 -0.34 -19.16 8.69
CA ALA A 85 -1.56 -19.89 8.37
C ALA A 85 -1.96 -20.87 9.49
N MET A 86 -0.99 -21.56 10.10
CA MET A 86 -1.25 -22.45 11.25
C MET A 86 -1.77 -21.65 12.47
N GLU A 87 -1.20 -20.48 12.75
CA GLU A 87 -1.68 -19.59 13.82
C GLU A 87 -3.08 -19.06 13.51
N LYS A 88 -3.35 -18.70 12.24
CA LYS A 88 -4.69 -18.28 11.77
C LYS A 88 -5.71 -19.40 11.97
N GLU A 89 -5.39 -20.64 11.58
CA GLU A 89 -6.25 -21.81 11.78
C GLU A 89 -6.60 -22.01 13.26
N ALA A 90 -5.58 -21.95 14.13
CA ALA A 90 -5.80 -22.05 15.56
C ALA A 90 -6.66 -20.89 16.13
N ASN A 91 -6.57 -19.71 15.54
CA ASN A 91 -7.35 -18.53 15.94
C ASN A 91 -8.79 -18.58 15.41
N LEU A 92 -9.08 -19.31 14.31
CA LEU A 92 -10.46 -19.57 13.84
C LEU A 92 -11.30 -20.23 14.93
N GLU A 93 -10.70 -21.16 15.69
CA GLU A 93 -11.37 -21.84 16.81
C GLU A 93 -11.60 -20.94 18.03
N LYS A 94 -10.78 -19.88 18.20
CA LYS A 94 -10.88 -18.93 19.33
C LYS A 94 -11.94 -17.84 19.14
N GLY A 95 -12.55 -17.75 17.94
CA GLY A 95 -13.57 -16.74 17.62
C GLY A 95 -13.01 -15.30 17.57
N LEU A 96 -13.93 -14.31 17.58
CA LEU A 96 -13.61 -12.86 17.49
C LEU A 96 -13.15 -12.24 18.83
N GLN A 97 -12.43 -12.98 19.66
CA GLN A 97 -12.00 -12.52 20.99
C GLN A 97 -10.67 -11.76 21.00
N GLY A 98 -9.95 -11.73 19.88
CA GLY A 98 -8.68 -11.02 19.72
C GLY A 98 -8.06 -11.27 18.36
N GLY A 99 -6.91 -10.64 18.11
CA GLY A 99 -6.16 -10.78 16.87
C GLY A 99 -5.70 -9.45 16.28
N ASN A 100 -5.01 -9.52 15.16
CA ASN A 100 -4.58 -8.35 14.40
C ASN A 100 -4.98 -8.50 12.94
N VAL A 101 -5.50 -7.44 12.35
CA VAL A 101 -5.80 -7.33 10.91
C VAL A 101 -4.81 -6.35 10.31
N ARG A 102 -3.99 -6.82 9.38
CA ARG A 102 -2.99 -6.01 8.68
C ARG A 102 -3.57 -5.50 7.37
N VAL A 103 -3.59 -4.18 7.21
CA VAL A 103 -4.18 -3.51 6.05
C VAL A 103 -3.11 -2.77 5.28
N ALA A 104 -2.88 -3.17 4.03
CA ALA A 104 -2.04 -2.41 3.11
C ALA A 104 -2.91 -1.45 2.29
N CYS A 105 -2.49 -0.19 2.22
CA CYS A 105 -3.23 0.81 1.45
C CYS A 105 -2.33 1.99 1.08
N PHE A 106 -2.76 2.74 0.06
CA PHE A 106 -2.14 4.00 -0.29
C PHE A 106 -2.70 5.16 0.57
N ARG A 107 -1.93 6.25 0.63
CA ARG A 107 -2.13 7.38 1.56
C ARG A 107 -3.55 7.92 1.62
N SER A 108 -4.19 8.19 0.49
CA SER A 108 -5.54 8.78 0.48
C SER A 108 -6.61 7.88 1.14
N VAL A 109 -6.48 6.56 1.02
CA VAL A 109 -7.33 5.59 1.72
C VAL A 109 -7.00 5.56 3.22
N ALA A 110 -5.69 5.54 3.57
CA ALA A 110 -5.25 5.57 4.96
C ALA A 110 -5.76 6.80 5.71
N THR A 111 -5.81 7.95 5.02
CA THR A 111 -6.23 9.23 5.60
C THR A 111 -7.75 9.36 5.69
N HIS A 112 -8.50 8.99 4.65
CA HIS A 112 -9.90 9.39 4.52
C HIS A 112 -10.90 8.24 4.70
N ILE A 113 -10.51 6.99 4.51
CA ILE A 113 -11.41 5.82 4.59
C ILE A 113 -11.16 5.01 5.86
N LEU A 114 -9.91 4.59 6.08
CA LEU A 114 -9.58 3.66 7.17
C LEU A 114 -9.90 4.18 8.57
N PRO A 115 -9.67 5.45 8.95
CA PRO A 115 -9.93 5.89 10.31
C PRO A 115 -11.37 5.66 10.75
N THR A 116 -12.33 5.93 9.86
CA THR A 116 -13.75 5.72 10.14
C THR A 116 -14.11 4.22 10.22
N ALA A 117 -13.55 3.42 9.32
CA ALA A 117 -13.75 1.97 9.33
C ALA A 117 -13.19 1.35 10.62
N ILE A 118 -11.96 1.74 11.00
CA ILE A 118 -11.30 1.28 12.22
C ILE A 118 -12.09 1.70 13.48
N ALA A 119 -12.53 2.96 13.54
CA ALA A 119 -13.29 3.46 14.70
C ALA A 119 -14.58 2.66 14.92
N ARG A 120 -15.33 2.38 13.86
CA ARG A 120 -16.55 1.55 13.91
C ARG A 120 -16.26 0.10 14.28
N PHE A 121 -15.24 -0.48 13.65
CA PHE A 121 -14.83 -1.85 13.92
C PHE A 121 -14.42 -2.04 15.38
N ARG A 122 -13.60 -1.13 15.90
CA ARG A 122 -13.14 -1.16 17.29
C ARG A 122 -14.28 -1.04 18.32
N ALA A 123 -15.35 -0.32 17.99
CA ALA A 123 -16.53 -0.23 18.85
C ALA A 123 -17.23 -1.58 19.02
N CYS A 124 -17.19 -2.44 17.98
CA CYS A 124 -17.79 -3.79 18.02
C CYS A 124 -16.80 -4.86 18.50
N PHE A 125 -15.51 -4.69 18.21
CA PHE A 125 -14.46 -5.68 18.47
C PHE A 125 -13.24 -5.03 19.13
N PRO A 126 -13.34 -4.62 20.42
CA PRO A 126 -12.32 -3.82 21.09
C PRO A 126 -10.97 -4.54 21.28
N ASN A 127 -10.98 -5.86 21.26
CA ASN A 127 -9.79 -6.69 21.45
C ASN A 127 -9.08 -7.06 20.13
N ILE A 128 -9.62 -6.64 18.96
CA ILE A 128 -8.99 -6.85 17.67
C ILE A 128 -8.27 -5.56 17.27
N THR A 129 -6.98 -5.67 17.01
CA THR A 129 -6.19 -4.56 16.51
C THR A 129 -6.21 -4.51 14.99
N VAL A 130 -6.12 -3.30 14.43
CA VAL A 130 -5.94 -3.08 12.99
C VAL A 130 -4.65 -2.31 12.81
N SER A 131 -3.70 -2.88 12.11
CA SER A 131 -2.44 -2.23 11.76
C SER A 131 -2.41 -1.86 10.28
N ILE A 132 -1.89 -0.66 9.99
CA ILE A 132 -1.73 -0.19 8.62
C ILE A 132 -0.29 -0.50 8.21
N VAL A 133 -0.15 -1.23 7.11
CA VAL A 133 1.13 -1.48 6.45
C VAL A 133 1.28 -0.46 5.35
N ASP A 134 2.32 0.37 5.42
CA ASP A 134 2.56 1.41 4.42
C ASP A 134 2.77 0.81 3.03
N GLY A 135 1.86 1.17 2.13
CA GLY A 135 1.99 0.92 0.71
C GLY A 135 2.18 2.26 0.00
N ASP A 136 3.38 2.84 0.06
CA ASP A 136 3.72 4.09 -0.63
C ASP A 136 3.41 4.05 -2.13
N ASP A 137 3.27 2.85 -2.68
CA ASP A 137 3.00 2.60 -4.08
C ASP A 137 1.97 1.48 -4.26
N TYR A 138 1.12 1.61 -5.27
CA TYR A 138 0.09 0.62 -5.62
C TYR A 138 0.64 -0.81 -5.81
N SER A 139 1.80 -0.95 -6.45
CA SER A 139 2.46 -2.24 -6.65
C SER A 139 2.78 -2.93 -5.33
N ARG A 140 3.16 -2.16 -4.31
CA ARG A 140 3.50 -2.67 -2.99
C ARG A 140 2.30 -3.23 -2.22
N VAL A 141 1.09 -2.72 -2.45
CA VAL A 141 -0.13 -3.29 -1.82
C VAL A 141 -0.36 -4.71 -2.30
N GLY A 142 -0.31 -4.95 -3.62
CA GLY A 142 -0.44 -6.28 -4.18
C GLY A 142 0.67 -7.22 -3.72
N ASP A 143 1.91 -6.72 -3.65
CA ASP A 143 3.05 -7.50 -3.18
C ASP A 143 2.94 -7.82 -1.68
N ALA A 144 2.45 -6.88 -0.85
CA ALA A 144 2.20 -7.11 0.56
C ALA A 144 1.15 -8.22 0.80
N LEU A 145 0.09 -8.26 -0.02
CA LEU A 145 -0.89 -9.34 0.02
C LEU A 145 -0.28 -10.70 -0.39
N ARG A 146 0.46 -10.74 -1.51
CA ARG A 146 1.13 -11.96 -2.00
C ARG A 146 2.17 -12.49 -1.01
N ALA A 147 2.90 -11.58 -0.39
CA ALA A 147 3.94 -11.91 0.59
C ALA A 147 3.37 -12.24 1.99
N GLY A 148 2.06 -12.06 2.21
CA GLY A 148 1.41 -12.27 3.51
C GLY A 148 1.76 -11.19 4.56
N TYR A 149 2.29 -10.05 4.15
CA TYR A 149 2.53 -8.90 5.05
C TYR A 149 1.25 -8.15 5.37
N ALA A 150 0.22 -8.26 4.50
CA ALA A 150 -1.10 -7.73 4.73
C ALA A 150 -2.17 -8.81 4.54
N ASP A 151 -3.25 -8.69 5.28
CA ASP A 151 -4.43 -9.56 5.18
C ASP A 151 -5.46 -8.96 4.23
N ILE A 152 -5.55 -7.62 4.21
CA ILE A 152 -6.46 -6.84 3.37
C ILE A 152 -5.64 -5.77 2.65
N GLY A 153 -5.94 -5.53 1.37
CA GLY A 153 -5.31 -4.49 0.58
C GLY A 153 -6.34 -3.57 -0.07
N PHE A 154 -6.05 -2.27 -0.15
CA PHE A 154 -6.81 -1.36 -1.00
C PHE A 154 -6.07 -1.19 -2.33
N ILE A 155 -6.73 -1.56 -3.40
CA ILE A 155 -6.16 -1.60 -4.75
C ILE A 155 -7.03 -0.85 -5.75
N TYR A 156 -6.49 -0.59 -6.93
CA TYR A 156 -7.28 -0.08 -8.05
C TYR A 156 -7.87 -1.24 -8.85
N LEU A 157 -9.12 -1.07 -9.28
CA LEU A 157 -9.80 -2.06 -10.09
C LEU A 157 -9.75 -1.68 -11.59
N PRO A 158 -9.70 -2.66 -12.50
CA PRO A 158 -9.67 -4.12 -12.24
C PRO A 158 -8.31 -4.61 -11.74
N ALA A 159 -8.31 -5.66 -10.93
CA ALA A 159 -7.12 -6.30 -10.39
C ALA A 159 -6.90 -7.71 -10.98
N GLY A 160 -5.75 -8.33 -10.66
CA GLY A 160 -5.44 -9.70 -11.08
C GLY A 160 -6.37 -10.74 -10.45
N ASN A 161 -6.54 -11.88 -11.13
CA ASN A 161 -7.44 -12.96 -10.72
C ASN A 161 -6.99 -13.66 -9.41
N GLU A 162 -5.79 -13.40 -8.94
CA GLU A 162 -5.30 -13.88 -7.66
C GLU A 162 -5.93 -13.18 -6.45
N PHE A 163 -6.68 -12.09 -6.68
CA PHE A 163 -7.37 -11.34 -5.63
C PHE A 163 -8.88 -11.51 -5.72
N GLU A 164 -9.52 -11.73 -4.59
CA GLU A 164 -10.94 -11.52 -4.43
C GLU A 164 -11.17 -10.06 -4.06
N THR A 165 -12.02 -9.36 -4.83
CA THR A 165 -12.11 -7.90 -4.76
C THR A 165 -13.54 -7.40 -4.67
N TRP A 166 -13.73 -6.27 -3.99
CA TRP A 166 -15.00 -5.54 -3.90
C TRP A 166 -14.77 -4.06 -4.16
N GLU A 167 -15.57 -3.47 -5.02
CA GLU A 167 -15.56 -2.03 -5.27
C GLU A 167 -16.01 -1.28 -4.01
N ILE A 168 -15.24 -0.25 -3.61
CA ILE A 168 -15.52 0.58 -2.44
C ILE A 168 -15.89 1.99 -2.86
N LEU A 169 -15.17 2.58 -3.82
CA LEU A 169 -15.32 3.97 -4.21
C LEU A 169 -14.90 4.18 -5.66
N ARG A 170 -15.70 4.97 -6.40
CA ARG A 170 -15.28 5.64 -7.63
C ARG A 170 -14.80 7.03 -7.28
N ASP A 171 -13.55 7.31 -7.58
CA ASP A 171 -12.88 8.56 -7.19
C ASP A 171 -12.48 9.34 -8.45
N ASP A 172 -13.23 10.40 -8.70
CA ASP A 172 -13.02 11.27 -9.85
C ASP A 172 -11.71 12.04 -9.71
N TYR A 173 -11.00 12.20 -10.83
CA TYR A 173 -9.91 13.17 -10.90
C TYR A 173 -10.50 14.59 -11.04
N VAL A 174 -9.91 15.51 -10.29
CA VAL A 174 -10.28 16.93 -10.28
C VAL A 174 -9.09 17.78 -10.69
N LEU A 175 -9.40 18.97 -11.15
CA LEU A 175 -8.44 20.02 -11.40
C LEU A 175 -8.44 20.99 -10.22
N LEU A 176 -7.28 21.15 -9.60
CA LEU A 176 -7.05 22.19 -8.61
C LEU A 176 -6.46 23.42 -9.29
N LEU A 177 -7.06 24.58 -9.05
CA LEU A 177 -6.61 25.85 -9.59
C LEU A 177 -6.20 26.80 -8.47
N PRO A 178 -5.17 27.63 -8.71
CA PRO A 178 -4.70 28.63 -7.73
C PRO A 178 -5.80 29.60 -7.28
N PRO A 179 -5.67 30.17 -6.07
CA PRO A 179 -6.64 31.17 -5.55
C PRO A 179 -6.82 32.39 -6.45
N THR A 180 -5.78 32.77 -7.21
CA THR A 180 -5.77 33.91 -8.12
C THR A 180 -6.58 33.67 -9.42
N THR A 181 -7.13 32.49 -9.59
CA THR A 181 -7.85 32.10 -10.82
C THR A 181 -9.20 32.75 -10.92
N ASN A 182 -9.43 33.54 -11.95
CA ASN A 182 -10.73 34.19 -12.30
C ASN A 182 -11.49 33.35 -13.35
N LEU A 183 -11.96 32.16 -12.98
CA LEU A 183 -12.85 31.36 -13.82
C LEU A 183 -14.27 31.40 -13.24
N SER A 184 -15.26 31.71 -14.05
CA SER A 184 -16.69 31.71 -13.64
C SER A 184 -17.32 30.31 -13.71
N SER A 185 -16.70 29.36 -14.41
CA SER A 185 -17.22 28.00 -14.64
C SER A 185 -16.58 26.96 -13.70
N ALA A 186 -17.38 26.01 -13.25
CA ALA A 186 -16.92 24.86 -12.52
C ALA A 186 -16.25 23.79 -13.43
N LYS A 187 -16.45 23.88 -14.76
CA LYS A 187 -15.83 23.00 -15.76
C LYS A 187 -14.81 23.77 -16.58
N VAL A 188 -13.60 23.23 -16.68
CA VAL A 188 -12.48 23.83 -17.42
C VAL A 188 -12.41 23.21 -18.82
N THR A 189 -12.10 24.01 -19.83
CA THR A 189 -11.82 23.53 -21.19
C THR A 189 -10.35 23.22 -21.38
N TRP A 190 -9.99 22.42 -22.39
CA TRP A 190 -8.59 22.14 -22.75
C TRP A 190 -7.79 23.42 -23.03
N LYS A 191 -8.42 24.41 -23.69
CA LYS A 191 -7.80 25.71 -23.96
C LYS A 191 -7.46 26.47 -22.67
N GLN A 192 -8.35 26.45 -21.69
CA GLN A 192 -8.10 27.08 -20.39
C GLN A 192 -7.02 26.31 -19.60
N LEU A 193 -7.07 24.97 -19.61
CA LEU A 193 -6.06 24.16 -18.96
C LEU A 193 -4.64 24.43 -19.51
N ALA A 194 -4.52 24.62 -20.83
CA ALA A 194 -3.25 24.92 -21.49
C ALA A 194 -2.61 26.25 -21.08
N THR A 195 -3.33 27.13 -20.39
CA THR A 195 -2.78 28.40 -19.90
C THR A 195 -2.02 28.27 -18.58
N TYR A 196 -2.10 27.11 -17.93
CA TYR A 196 -1.43 26.86 -16.63
C TYR A 196 -0.23 25.94 -16.78
N PRO A 197 0.87 26.18 -16.03
CA PRO A 197 1.85 25.14 -15.74
C PRO A 197 1.15 24.02 -14.98
N LEU A 198 1.35 22.76 -15.39
CA LEU A 198 0.73 21.61 -14.74
C LEU A 198 1.65 21.00 -13.70
N ILE A 199 1.09 20.66 -12.57
CA ILE A 199 1.70 19.89 -11.50
C ILE A 199 0.99 18.53 -11.48
N ILE A 200 1.74 17.44 -11.70
CA ILE A 200 1.17 16.09 -11.72
C ILE A 200 1.88 15.18 -10.72
N SER A 201 1.20 14.10 -10.34
CA SER A 201 1.80 13.08 -9.50
C SER A 201 2.88 12.31 -10.26
N SER A 202 4.04 12.06 -9.63
CA SER A 202 5.08 11.19 -10.16
C SER A 202 4.89 9.72 -9.78
N GLY A 203 3.92 9.40 -8.89
CA GLY A 203 3.64 8.04 -8.42
C GLY A 203 2.94 7.18 -9.48
N ILE A 204 3.35 5.94 -9.60
CA ILE A 204 2.73 4.94 -10.48
C ILE A 204 1.56 4.28 -9.73
N PRO A 205 0.40 4.01 -10.37
CA PRO A 205 0.06 4.23 -11.79
C PRO A 205 -0.55 5.60 -12.09
N CYS A 206 -0.74 6.47 -11.11
CA CYS A 206 -1.42 7.76 -11.30
C CYS A 206 -0.75 8.62 -12.40
N ASN A 207 0.58 8.66 -12.42
CA ASN A 207 1.33 9.39 -13.44
C ASN A 207 1.00 8.88 -14.84
N GLU A 208 0.99 7.56 -15.04
CA GLU A 208 0.68 6.96 -16.34
C GLU A 208 -0.74 7.27 -16.81
N TRP A 209 -1.72 7.23 -15.89
CA TRP A 209 -3.11 7.55 -16.23
C TRP A 209 -3.29 9.01 -16.59
N ILE A 210 -2.67 9.92 -15.83
CA ILE A 210 -2.68 11.35 -16.14
C ILE A 210 -1.99 11.60 -17.48
N ARG A 211 -0.83 11.01 -17.75
CA ARG A 211 -0.14 11.19 -19.03
C ARG A 211 -0.98 10.67 -20.20
N LYS A 212 -1.59 9.48 -20.09
CA LYS A 212 -2.51 8.96 -21.10
C LYS A 212 -3.71 9.90 -21.32
N TYR A 213 -4.25 10.44 -20.24
CA TYR A 213 -5.33 11.41 -20.29
C TYR A 213 -4.91 12.71 -21.01
N LEU A 214 -3.71 13.23 -20.74
CA LEU A 214 -3.21 14.45 -21.37
C LEU A 214 -2.95 14.30 -22.89
N VAL A 215 -2.75 13.07 -23.38
CA VAL A 215 -2.56 12.82 -24.83
C VAL A 215 -3.81 13.17 -25.65
N ILE A 216 -5.01 13.13 -25.06
CA ILE A 216 -6.26 13.51 -25.74
C ILE A 216 -6.48 15.03 -25.84
N ALA A 217 -5.58 15.82 -25.25
CA ALA A 217 -5.70 17.28 -25.32
C ALA A 217 -5.41 17.81 -26.72
N GLU A 218 -6.28 18.71 -27.19
CA GLU A 218 -6.13 19.38 -28.49
C GLU A 218 -5.10 20.53 -28.46
N TYR A 219 -4.57 20.84 -27.28
CA TYR A 219 -3.66 21.95 -27.03
C TYR A 219 -2.38 21.44 -26.38
N PRO A 220 -1.22 22.04 -26.69
CA PRO A 220 0.03 21.70 -26.00
C PRO A 220 -0.08 22.06 -24.53
N LEU A 221 0.14 21.07 -23.66
CA LEU A 221 0.12 21.20 -22.21
C LEU A 221 1.54 21.20 -21.65
N ASN A 222 1.81 22.12 -20.71
CA ASN A 222 3.10 22.24 -20.06
C ASN A 222 3.11 21.53 -18.70
N ILE A 223 3.71 20.35 -18.62
CA ILE A 223 3.99 19.68 -17.35
C ILE A 223 5.23 20.34 -16.76
N ALA A 224 5.04 21.21 -15.78
CA ALA A 224 6.14 21.96 -15.16
C ALA A 224 6.73 21.22 -13.95
N TYR A 225 5.93 20.42 -13.23
CA TYR A 225 6.37 19.72 -12.02
C TYR A 225 5.80 18.31 -11.96
N GLU A 226 6.65 17.39 -11.50
CA GLU A 226 6.28 16.01 -11.18
C GLU A 226 6.66 15.75 -9.72
N ILE A 227 5.66 15.59 -8.85
CA ILE A 227 5.83 15.52 -7.41
C ILE A 227 5.21 14.23 -6.88
N LYS A 228 5.88 13.56 -5.95
CA LYS A 228 5.39 12.29 -5.38
C LYS A 228 4.24 12.53 -4.40
N GLU A 229 4.39 13.50 -3.51
CA GLU A 229 3.48 13.72 -2.39
C GLU A 229 2.31 14.62 -2.77
N ASP A 230 1.07 14.09 -2.68
CA ASP A 230 -0.16 14.84 -3.02
C ASP A 230 -0.32 16.11 -2.19
N SER A 231 0.02 16.09 -0.89
CA SER A 231 -0.02 17.28 -0.03
C SER A 231 0.92 18.39 -0.50
N THR A 232 2.10 18.03 -1.02
CA THR A 232 3.03 18.98 -1.63
C THR A 232 2.43 19.57 -2.91
N ILE A 233 1.79 18.74 -3.75
CA ILE A 233 1.10 19.22 -4.95
C ILE A 233 0.03 20.24 -4.59
N VAL A 234 -0.82 19.93 -3.60
CA VAL A 234 -1.89 20.83 -3.13
C VAL A 234 -1.30 22.15 -2.62
N SER A 235 -0.23 22.10 -1.81
CA SER A 235 0.44 23.32 -1.33
C SER A 235 1.05 24.14 -2.46
N MET A 236 1.62 23.51 -3.50
CA MET A 236 2.16 24.23 -4.67
C MET A 236 1.06 24.96 -5.43
N VAL A 237 -0.14 24.36 -5.57
CA VAL A 237 -1.30 25.03 -6.17
C VAL A 237 -1.74 26.23 -5.32
N GLU A 238 -1.80 26.08 -4.01
CA GLU A 238 -2.12 27.17 -3.08
C GLU A 238 -1.17 28.36 -3.22
N GLN A 239 0.12 28.09 -3.43
CA GLN A 239 1.14 29.13 -3.68
C GLN A 239 1.13 29.69 -5.12
N GLY A 240 0.23 29.25 -5.97
CA GLY A 240 0.08 29.79 -7.33
C GLY A 240 1.09 29.25 -8.35
N LEU A 241 1.82 28.18 -8.05
CA LEU A 241 2.86 27.62 -8.93
C LEU A 241 2.31 26.92 -10.18
N GLY A 242 0.99 26.62 -10.20
CA GLY A 242 0.36 25.98 -11.34
C GLY A 242 -1.00 25.36 -10.99
N ALA A 243 -1.56 24.64 -11.93
CA ALA A 243 -2.76 23.83 -11.76
C ALA A 243 -2.39 22.37 -11.56
N ALA A 244 -3.14 21.64 -10.73
CA ALA A 244 -2.85 20.23 -10.50
C ALA A 244 -4.02 19.33 -10.88
N ILE A 245 -3.69 18.14 -11.40
CA ILE A 245 -4.65 17.06 -11.66
C ILE A 245 -4.41 15.98 -10.61
N LEU A 246 -5.38 15.78 -9.72
CA LEU A 246 -5.33 14.78 -8.65
C LEU A 246 -6.66 14.03 -8.53
N PRO A 247 -6.67 12.78 -8.05
CA PRO A 247 -7.90 12.17 -7.58
C PRO A 247 -8.51 13.00 -6.44
N ARG A 248 -9.84 13.12 -6.40
CA ARG A 248 -10.55 13.94 -5.41
C ARG A 248 -10.15 13.56 -3.98
N LEU A 249 -10.11 12.27 -3.69
CA LEU A 249 -9.73 11.79 -2.37
C LEU A 249 -8.28 12.14 -1.99
N ALA A 250 -7.38 12.20 -2.97
CA ALA A 250 -5.98 12.56 -2.75
C ALA A 250 -5.77 14.07 -2.58
N ALA A 251 -6.68 14.87 -3.14
CA ALA A 251 -6.66 16.33 -3.03
C ALA A 251 -7.11 16.86 -1.67
N GLU A 252 -7.85 16.07 -0.90
CA GLU A 252 -8.38 16.51 0.41
C GLU A 252 -7.31 16.48 1.53
N PRO A 253 -7.40 17.41 2.50
CA PRO A 253 -8.28 18.57 2.53
C PRO A 253 -7.80 19.67 1.55
N VAL A 254 -8.72 20.21 0.76
CA VAL A 254 -8.40 21.32 -0.15
C VAL A 254 -8.32 22.63 0.64
N PRO A 255 -7.20 23.40 0.55
CA PRO A 255 -7.04 24.66 1.24
C PRO A 255 -8.06 25.71 0.79
N THR A 256 -8.44 26.61 1.73
CA THR A 256 -9.33 27.73 1.43
C THR A 256 -8.74 28.60 0.32
N GLY A 257 -9.55 28.86 -0.72
CA GLY A 257 -9.14 29.66 -1.88
C GLY A 257 -8.67 28.84 -3.08
N VAL A 258 -8.15 27.62 -2.88
CA VAL A 258 -7.90 26.70 -4.00
C VAL A 258 -9.24 26.26 -4.59
N ARG A 259 -9.38 26.39 -5.91
CA ARG A 259 -10.62 26.04 -6.59
C ARG A 259 -10.58 24.62 -7.12
N VAL A 260 -11.63 23.87 -6.86
CA VAL A 260 -11.82 22.53 -7.40
C VAL A 260 -12.73 22.61 -8.61
N CYS A 261 -12.26 22.15 -9.75
CA CYS A 261 -13.01 22.15 -11.00
C CYS A 261 -13.02 20.73 -11.61
N SER A 262 -14.04 20.47 -12.43
CA SER A 262 -14.08 19.26 -13.23
C SER A 262 -13.10 19.36 -14.39
N LEU A 263 -12.48 18.24 -14.73
CA LEU A 263 -11.60 18.09 -15.89
C LEU A 263 -12.39 18.33 -17.20
N PRO A 264 -11.69 18.70 -18.32
CA PRO A 264 -12.30 18.83 -19.65
C PRO A 264 -13.02 17.55 -20.12
N ALA A 265 -12.42 16.40 -19.89
CA ALA A 265 -13.00 15.08 -20.06
C ALA A 265 -12.97 14.33 -18.73
N PRO A 266 -13.93 13.45 -18.43
CA PRO A 266 -13.93 12.71 -17.17
C PRO A 266 -12.75 11.73 -17.11
N LEU A 267 -12.14 11.64 -15.94
CA LEU A 267 -11.15 10.65 -15.57
C LEU A 267 -11.48 10.17 -14.16
N GLU A 268 -11.59 8.87 -13.98
CA GLU A 268 -11.87 8.27 -12.68
C GLU A 268 -10.88 7.13 -12.36
N ARG A 269 -10.73 6.82 -11.09
CA ARG A 269 -10.13 5.58 -10.61
C ARG A 269 -11.12 4.83 -9.74
N VAL A 270 -11.15 3.53 -9.87
CA VAL A 270 -12.00 2.68 -9.02
C VAL A 270 -11.15 2.08 -7.92
N ILE A 271 -11.47 2.39 -6.68
CA ILE A 271 -10.80 1.86 -5.49
C ILE A 271 -11.61 0.65 -5.01
N GLY A 272 -10.94 -0.48 -4.90
CA GLY A 272 -11.48 -1.70 -4.33
C GLY A 272 -10.72 -2.12 -3.08
N VAL A 273 -11.37 -2.93 -2.25
CA VAL A 273 -10.72 -3.72 -1.21
C VAL A 273 -10.47 -5.11 -1.75
N ALA A 274 -9.35 -5.70 -1.39
CA ALA A 274 -8.89 -6.99 -1.88
C ALA A 274 -8.35 -7.87 -0.76
N VAL A 275 -8.54 -9.16 -0.92
CA VAL A 275 -7.84 -10.21 -0.18
C VAL A 275 -7.22 -11.18 -1.16
N LEU A 276 -6.21 -11.93 -0.76
CA LEU A 276 -5.63 -12.96 -1.61
C LEU A 276 -6.64 -14.11 -1.77
N ALA A 277 -7.03 -14.40 -3.01
CA ALA A 277 -7.94 -15.52 -3.32
C ALA A 277 -7.30 -16.84 -2.87
N ASN A 278 -8.13 -17.77 -2.39
CA ASN A 278 -7.70 -19.08 -1.89
C ASN A 278 -6.75 -19.05 -0.66
N ALA A 279 -6.59 -17.90 -0.01
CA ALA A 279 -5.91 -17.81 1.28
C ALA A 279 -6.89 -18.05 2.43
N LEU A 280 -6.40 -18.68 3.49
CA LEU A 280 -7.18 -18.83 4.70
C LEU A 280 -7.14 -17.52 5.49
N HIS A 281 -8.31 -16.88 5.67
CA HIS A 281 -8.42 -15.64 6.43
C HIS A 281 -9.07 -15.90 7.78
N THR A 282 -8.62 -15.17 8.82
CA THR A 282 -9.21 -15.26 10.16
C THR A 282 -10.61 -14.61 10.20
N PRO A 283 -11.48 -14.99 11.15
CA PRO A 283 -12.76 -14.32 11.36
C PRO A 283 -12.64 -12.81 11.54
N ALA A 284 -11.53 -12.33 12.15
CA ALA A 284 -11.24 -10.90 12.31
C ALA A 284 -11.08 -10.19 10.96
N VAL A 285 -10.43 -10.82 9.98
CA VAL A 285 -10.27 -10.29 8.63
C VAL A 285 -11.62 -10.15 7.94
N TYR A 286 -12.46 -11.19 7.97
CA TYR A 286 -13.81 -11.13 7.40
C TYR A 286 -14.68 -10.07 8.09
N ALA A 287 -14.64 -9.99 9.41
CA ALA A 287 -15.40 -8.99 10.16
C ALA A 287 -14.96 -7.55 9.82
N PHE A 288 -13.65 -7.32 9.65
CA PHE A 288 -13.16 -6.01 9.24
C PHE A 288 -13.48 -5.69 7.77
N LEU A 289 -13.43 -6.70 6.90
CA LEU A 289 -13.83 -6.56 5.50
C LEU A 289 -15.30 -6.14 5.39
N ASP A 290 -16.18 -6.75 6.19
CA ASP A 290 -17.60 -6.37 6.27
C ASP A 290 -17.77 -4.94 6.81
N ALA A 291 -16.98 -4.55 7.80
CA ALA A 291 -16.98 -3.18 8.32
C ALA A 291 -16.57 -2.18 7.22
N ILE A 292 -15.56 -2.47 6.40
CA ILE A 292 -15.14 -1.65 5.26
C ILE A 292 -16.26 -1.56 4.21
N ARG A 293 -16.82 -2.68 3.79
CA ARG A 293 -17.88 -2.75 2.76
C ARG A 293 -19.14 -1.99 3.16
N ASN A 294 -19.50 -2.06 4.43
CA ASN A 294 -20.65 -1.33 4.97
C ASN A 294 -20.36 0.17 5.18
N THR A 295 -19.09 0.58 5.20
CA THR A 295 -18.68 2.00 5.21
C THR A 295 -18.71 2.63 3.83
N GLY A 296 -18.73 1.86 2.74
CA GLY A 296 -18.75 2.35 1.34
C GLY A 296 -19.95 3.21 0.94
N ARG A 297 -20.90 3.47 1.83
CA ARG A 297 -21.95 4.49 1.67
C ARG A 297 -21.47 5.93 1.93
N PHE A 298 -20.17 6.18 2.01
CA PHE A 298 -19.59 7.51 2.28
C PHE A 298 -19.65 8.50 1.10
N ALA A 299 -19.81 8.03 -0.13
CA ALA A 299 -19.77 8.88 -1.31
C ALA A 299 -21.00 9.80 -1.49
N ALA A 300 -22.07 9.62 -0.70
CA ALA A 300 -23.31 10.34 -0.90
C ALA A 300 -23.47 11.62 -0.03
N LYS A 301 -22.51 11.97 0.84
CA LYS A 301 -22.64 13.12 1.76
C LYS A 301 -21.59 14.23 1.62
N ALA A 302 -20.71 14.15 0.65
CA ALA A 302 -19.74 15.21 0.36
C ALA A 302 -20.19 16.14 -0.79
N ALA A 303 -21.48 16.12 -1.16
CA ALA A 303 -22.09 17.02 -2.13
C ALA A 303 -23.19 17.84 -1.45
N VAL A 304 -22.80 18.83 -0.66
CA VAL A 304 -23.55 20.06 -0.36
C VAL A 304 -22.54 21.18 -0.15
#